data_3a3a3a31dcb0d6fb7f45a46bcdc34131
#
_entry.id   3a3a3a31dcb0d6fb7f45a46bcdc34131
#
_cell.length_a   1.000
_cell.length_b   1.000
_cell.length_c   1.000
_cell.angle_alpha   90.00
_cell.angle_beta   90.00
_cell.angle_gamma   90.00
#
_symmetry.space_group_name_H-M   'P 1'
#
loop_
_entity.id
_entity.type
_entity.pdbx_description
1 polymer ?
#
loop_
_entity_poly.entity_id
_entity_poly.type
_entity_poly.pdbx_seq_one_letter_code
_entity_poly.pdbx_strand_id
1 'polypeptide(L)'
;MSMLTVIMDAAVNMAPFTKMGAGIGAGIAAIGAGIGIGRIGGSAMESIARQPEALSDIRSNMLVAAALIEGVAFFAIVICLLILFI
;
A
#
# COMPACT_ATOMS: atom_id res chain seq x y z
N MET A 1 -8.60 -38.16 -15.85
CA MET A 1 -7.66 -37.59 -14.88
C MET A 1 -7.12 -38.70 -13.99
N SER A 2 -5.80 -38.88 -13.93
CA SER A 2 -5.20 -39.93 -13.12
C SER A 2 -5.17 -39.51 -11.65
N MET A 3 -5.05 -40.48 -10.75
CA MET A 3 -4.90 -40.19 -9.32
C MET A 3 -3.62 -39.44 -9.04
N LEU A 4 -2.55 -39.73 -9.77
CA LEU A 4 -1.29 -38.97 -9.63
C LEU A 4 -1.47 -37.50 -9.95
N THR A 5 -2.17 -37.18 -11.03
CA THR A 5 -2.46 -35.77 -11.41
C THR A 5 -3.24 -35.07 -10.32
N VAL A 6 -4.27 -35.74 -9.77
CA VAL A 6 -5.09 -35.14 -8.69
C VAL A 6 -4.24 -34.86 -7.45
N ILE A 7 -3.38 -35.82 -7.08
CA ILE A 7 -2.50 -35.69 -5.91
C ILE A 7 -1.51 -34.53 -6.12
N MET A 8 -0.90 -34.45 -7.30
CA MET A 8 0.04 -33.40 -7.62
C MET A 8 -0.61 -32.01 -7.62
N ASP A 9 -1.81 -31.89 -8.19
CA ASP A 9 -2.56 -30.64 -8.19
C ASP A 9 -2.88 -30.19 -6.76
N ALA A 10 -3.32 -31.11 -5.91
CA ALA A 10 -3.62 -30.80 -4.51
C ALA A 10 -2.35 -30.37 -3.75
N ALA A 11 -1.22 -31.06 -4.00
CA ALA A 11 0.04 -30.76 -3.31
C ALA A 11 0.63 -29.40 -3.70
N VAL A 12 0.42 -28.96 -4.96
CA VAL A 12 1.02 -27.72 -5.48
C VAL A 12 0.02 -26.58 -5.63
N ASN A 13 -1.23 -26.76 -5.20
CA ASN A 13 -2.23 -25.70 -5.31
C ASN A 13 -2.02 -24.67 -4.19
N MET A 14 -1.30 -23.62 -4.53
CA MET A 14 -0.97 -22.53 -3.60
C MET A 14 -1.91 -21.32 -3.76
N ALA A 15 -2.95 -21.43 -4.59
CA ALA A 15 -3.84 -20.32 -4.87
C ALA A 15 -4.46 -19.67 -3.61
N PRO A 16 -4.93 -20.46 -2.60
CA PRO A 16 -5.45 -19.83 -1.39
C PRO A 16 -4.41 -19.01 -0.64
N PHE A 17 -3.16 -19.47 -0.61
CA PHE A 17 -2.06 -18.76 0.06
C PHE A 17 -1.67 -17.52 -0.72
N THR A 18 -1.67 -17.59 -2.04
CA THR A 18 -1.39 -16.46 -2.91
C THR A 18 -2.42 -15.34 -2.71
N LYS A 19 -3.69 -15.69 -2.67
CA LYS A 19 -4.77 -14.73 -2.46
C LYS A 19 -4.69 -14.09 -1.07
N MET A 20 -4.40 -14.89 -0.05
CA MET A 20 -4.21 -14.39 1.29
C MET A 20 -3.02 -13.43 1.37
N GLY A 21 -1.90 -13.80 0.72
CA GLY A 21 -0.72 -12.94 0.65
C GLY A 21 -1.01 -11.61 -0.01
N ALA A 22 -1.76 -11.62 -1.12
CA ALA A 22 -2.15 -10.40 -1.81
C ALA A 22 -3.01 -9.49 -0.92
N GLY A 23 -3.97 -10.06 -0.21
CA GLY A 23 -4.83 -9.31 0.70
C GLY A 23 -4.05 -8.72 1.87
N ILE A 24 -3.19 -9.51 2.49
CA ILE A 24 -2.34 -9.04 3.60
C ILE A 24 -1.38 -7.95 3.11
N GLY A 25 -0.75 -8.17 1.96
CA GLY A 25 0.16 -7.18 1.37
C GLY A 25 -0.52 -5.86 1.08
N ALA A 26 -1.72 -5.89 0.49
CA ALA A 26 -2.49 -4.69 0.22
C ALA A 26 -2.87 -3.97 1.52
N GLY A 27 -3.25 -4.71 2.55
CA GLY A 27 -3.57 -4.15 3.86
C GLY A 27 -2.37 -3.48 4.51
N ILE A 28 -1.19 -4.11 4.45
CA ILE A 28 0.04 -3.56 4.99
C ILE A 28 0.43 -2.28 4.23
N ALA A 29 0.30 -2.27 2.91
CA ALA A 29 0.56 -1.09 2.10
C ALA A 29 -0.36 0.06 2.50
N ALA A 30 -1.65 -0.21 2.71
CA ALA A 30 -2.62 0.79 3.14
C ALA A 30 -2.27 1.35 4.53
N ILE A 31 -1.89 0.48 5.46
CA ILE A 31 -1.48 0.91 6.80
C ILE A 31 -0.24 1.79 6.73
N GLY A 32 0.76 1.36 5.97
CA GLY A 32 2.01 2.12 5.80
C GLY A 32 1.76 3.50 5.21
N ALA A 33 0.96 3.57 4.15
CA ALA A 33 0.60 4.83 3.51
C ALA A 33 -0.18 5.74 4.47
N GLY A 34 -1.15 5.18 5.20
CA GLY A 34 -1.95 5.92 6.17
C GLY A 34 -1.09 6.52 7.28
N ILE A 35 -0.17 5.74 7.84
CA ILE A 35 0.75 6.21 8.88
C ILE A 35 1.66 7.30 8.32
N GLY A 36 2.25 7.07 7.14
CA GLY A 36 3.17 8.03 6.52
C GLY A 36 2.50 9.36 6.21
N ILE A 37 1.33 9.32 5.57
CA ILE A 37 0.57 10.52 5.23
C ILE A 37 0.08 11.22 6.50
N GLY A 38 -0.36 10.45 7.50
CA GLY A 38 -0.79 10.99 8.78
C GLY A 38 0.33 11.76 9.49
N ARG A 39 1.54 11.23 9.49
CA ARG A 39 2.70 11.92 10.09
C ARG A 39 3.06 13.19 9.33
N ILE A 40 3.06 13.13 8.01
CA ILE A 40 3.32 14.31 7.18
C ILE A 40 2.26 15.37 7.43
N GLY A 41 0.99 14.98 7.45
CA GLY A 41 -0.12 15.91 7.70
C GLY A 41 -0.05 16.54 9.08
N GLY A 42 0.18 15.74 10.12
CA GLY A 42 0.31 16.22 11.48
C GLY A 42 1.47 17.19 11.64
N SER A 43 2.64 16.84 11.08
CA SER A 43 3.81 17.69 11.11
C SER A 43 3.58 18.99 10.35
N ALA A 44 2.90 18.96 9.21
CA ALA A 44 2.55 20.13 8.43
C ALA A 44 1.62 21.06 9.21
N MET A 45 0.61 20.50 9.86
CA MET A 45 -0.32 21.31 10.66
C MET A 45 0.38 22.00 11.82
N GLU A 46 1.28 21.32 12.51
CA GLU A 46 2.08 21.92 13.59
C GLU A 46 2.97 23.04 13.06
N SER A 47 3.59 22.82 11.91
CA SER A 47 4.47 23.83 11.30
C SER A 47 3.70 25.07 10.87
N ILE A 48 2.51 24.89 10.30
CA ILE A 48 1.63 25.99 9.92
C ILE A 48 1.21 26.79 11.16
N ALA A 49 0.91 26.11 12.25
CA ALA A 49 0.53 26.77 13.50
C ALA A 49 1.66 27.65 14.04
N ARG A 50 2.91 27.23 13.85
CA ARG A 50 4.08 28.00 14.29
C ARG A 50 4.47 29.11 13.32
N GLN A 51 4.26 28.87 12.03
CA GLN A 51 4.64 29.78 10.96
C GLN A 51 3.49 29.94 9.96
N PRO A 52 2.43 30.66 10.35
CA PRO A 52 1.27 30.86 9.48
C PRO A 52 1.62 31.52 8.13
N GLU A 53 2.68 32.29 8.09
CA GLU A 53 3.15 32.95 6.88
C GLU A 53 3.73 31.99 5.87
N ALA A 54 4.12 30.77 6.30
CA ALA A 54 4.67 29.73 5.43
C ALA A 54 3.60 28.72 4.96
N LEU A 55 2.33 29.01 5.19
CA LEU A 55 1.22 28.10 4.85
C LEU A 55 1.32 27.54 3.44
N SER A 56 1.54 28.41 2.46
CA SER A 56 1.56 28.01 1.04
C SER A 56 2.68 27.01 0.74
N ASP A 57 3.88 27.30 1.24
CA ASP A 57 5.04 26.43 1.01
C ASP A 57 4.92 25.10 1.72
N ILE A 58 4.47 25.12 2.97
CA ILE A 58 4.28 23.88 3.76
C ILE A 58 3.22 23.01 3.11
N ARG A 59 2.11 23.60 2.69
CA ARG A 59 1.03 22.89 2.03
C ARG A 59 1.50 22.23 0.73
N SER A 60 2.23 22.97 -0.10
CA SER A 60 2.73 22.45 -1.38
C SER A 60 3.68 21.27 -1.17
N ASN A 61 4.63 21.39 -0.24
CA ASN A 61 5.58 20.35 0.04
C ASN A 61 4.89 19.12 0.67
N MET A 62 3.90 19.35 1.52
CA MET A 62 3.11 18.27 2.11
C MET A 62 2.39 17.46 1.03
N LEU A 63 1.76 18.14 0.08
CA LEU A 63 1.02 17.47 -0.99
C LEU A 63 1.95 16.65 -1.88
N VAL A 64 3.14 17.15 -2.18
CA VAL A 64 4.13 16.41 -2.97
C VAL A 64 4.57 15.15 -2.21
N ALA A 65 4.91 15.28 -0.94
CA ALA A 65 5.33 14.14 -0.13
C ALA A 65 4.21 13.09 -0.01
N ALA A 66 2.98 13.53 0.22
CA ALA A 66 1.83 12.65 0.31
C ALA A 66 1.58 11.93 -1.01
N ALA A 67 1.71 12.63 -2.14
CA ALA A 67 1.53 12.04 -3.46
C ALA A 67 2.58 10.97 -3.76
N LEU A 68 3.83 11.15 -3.32
CA LEU A 68 4.88 10.14 -3.48
C LEU A 68 4.55 8.87 -2.67
N ILE A 69 4.06 9.02 -1.46
CA ILE A 69 3.66 7.88 -0.63
C ILE A 69 2.47 7.16 -1.28
N GLU A 70 1.47 7.89 -1.74
CA GLU A 70 0.33 7.29 -2.42
C GLU A 70 0.74 6.56 -3.68
N GLY A 71 1.68 7.11 -4.45
CA GLY A 71 2.19 6.47 -5.65
C GLY A 71 2.83 5.12 -5.37
N VAL A 72 3.69 5.04 -4.37
CA VAL A 72 4.32 3.78 -3.96
C VAL A 72 3.28 2.78 -3.46
N ALA A 73 2.35 3.23 -2.63
CA ALA A 73 1.29 2.38 -2.10
C ALA A 73 0.37 1.87 -3.22
N PHE A 74 0.06 2.71 -4.19
CA PHE A 74 -0.73 2.35 -5.35
C PHE A 74 -0.06 1.23 -6.15
N PHE A 75 1.24 1.35 -6.41
CA PHE A 75 2.00 0.30 -7.08
C PHE A 75 1.94 -1.01 -6.31
N ALA A 76 2.10 -0.97 -5.00
CA ALA A 76 2.04 -2.17 -4.16
C ALA A 76 0.66 -2.84 -4.27
N ILE A 77 -0.40 -2.05 -4.23
CA ILE A 77 -1.77 -2.56 -4.34
C ILE A 77 -2.02 -3.13 -5.74
N VAL A 78 -1.52 -2.49 -6.79
CA VAL A 78 -1.64 -3.01 -8.16
C VAL A 78 -0.92 -4.34 -8.30
N ILE A 79 0.27 -4.49 -7.72
CA ILE A 79 0.99 -5.77 -7.72
C ILE A 79 0.17 -6.84 -7.01
N CYS A 80 -0.42 -6.52 -5.87
CA CYS A 80 -1.28 -7.45 -5.14
C CYS A 80 -2.50 -7.84 -5.97
N LEU A 81 -3.08 -6.89 -6.68
CA LEU A 81 -4.21 -7.16 -7.58
C LEU A 81 -3.81 -8.12 -8.70
N LEU A 82 -2.66 -7.89 -9.33
CA LEU A 82 -2.16 -8.74 -10.41
C LEU A 82 -1.90 -10.17 -9.92
N ILE A 83 -1.42 -10.32 -8.69
CA ILE A 83 -1.18 -11.63 -8.10
C ILE A 83 -2.46 -12.46 -8.04
N LEU A 84 -3.61 -11.84 -7.85
CA LEU A 84 -4.89 -12.55 -7.79
C LEU A 84 -5.26 -13.22 -9.13
N PHE A 85 -4.70 -12.74 -10.24
CA PHE A 85 -5.02 -13.24 -11.57
C PHE A 85 -3.93 -14.18 -12.14
N ILE A 86 -2.87 -14.40 -11.43
CA ILE A 86 -1.81 -15.37 -11.80
C ILE A 86 -2.10 -16.73 -11.13
#